data_341dbfd0b7d242160030fead04d0fdc7
#
_entry.id   341dbfd0b7d242160030fead04d0fdc7
#
_cell.length_a   1.000
_cell.length_b   1.000
_cell.length_c   1.000
_cell.angle_alpha   90.00
_cell.angle_beta   90.00
_cell.angle_gamma   90.00
#
_symmetry.space_group_name_H-M   'P 1'
#
loop_
_entity.id
_entity.type
_entity.pdbx_description
1 polymer ?
#
loop_
_entity_poly.entity_id
_entity_poly.type
_entity_poly.pdbx_seq_one_letter_code
_entity_poly.pdbx_strand_id
1 'polypeptide(L)'
;MKKIKEFLKIYSIKNLKTRINKYGFNYSTKDFVIETAIILSIIFALALIARLKTEYILILILVTIATIPFLIYAWFTQNYNIKKFTMLTDYLTNIIPIFTQKTKIRYTLGELYTITSDQMKGAIKKAIDYLDSTVDDPNISRNALKIIEDEFPNSRVKSVHKLLLTIEAQNSTSFNDVCQNMYEDIEKWIKRVYGFQKSLKDRRTKLIILCIMTLLMNSMFVFLYVSNENFIGFTDNTIYQISSLLFITSVLLTITIILVKLHGQWLVNDTDYTNDEYIKRQYIAFKKGKQKLQVVDILAFVMCITASVYLFIIEKYTYIIVTTLMGIFIITNKKRLFNRAYKTITKAFTIEFPVWLREISLTLGNLTVLNAIEYSQNTASYGMRKELRNFLNETKKDPTSIKPYNEFLEEFDLEDAKSTMKVLYSIQNIGKSDVKERISNLIIRNQEMLDKAETIRNNDSIGSIEALGYVPTLLFSVQMLVSMFTMFNFMMNSIARSVNL
;
A
#
# COMPACT_ATOMS: atom_id res chain seq x y z
N MET A 1 -5.63 19.14 8.88
CA MET A 1 -6.75 19.26 9.85
C MET A 1 -7.87 18.22 9.66
N LYS A 2 -8.36 17.90 8.44
CA LYS A 2 -9.41 16.85 8.25
C LYS A 2 -8.96 15.47 8.77
N LYS A 3 -7.75 15.01 8.46
CA LYS A 3 -7.22 13.71 8.93
C LYS A 3 -7.12 13.60 10.46
N ILE A 4 -6.76 14.68 11.16
CA ILE A 4 -6.69 14.71 12.63
C ILE A 4 -8.11 14.64 13.26
N LYS A 5 -9.09 15.32 12.68
CA LYS A 5 -10.50 15.24 13.13
C LYS A 5 -11.10 13.85 12.90
N GLU A 6 -10.74 13.16 11.82
CA GLU A 6 -11.17 11.78 11.59
C GLU A 6 -10.47 10.80 12.55
N PHE A 7 -9.23 11.05 12.86
CA PHE A 7 -8.45 10.30 13.84
C PHE A 7 -9.05 10.41 15.24
N LEU A 8 -9.39 11.62 15.68
CA LEU A 8 -10.04 11.86 16.98
C LEU A 8 -11.45 11.26 17.09
N LYS A 9 -12.16 11.07 15.99
CA LYS A 9 -13.48 10.40 15.99
C LYS A 9 -13.41 8.92 16.37
N ILE A 10 -12.24 8.27 16.26
CA ILE A 10 -12.05 6.86 16.64
C ILE A 10 -12.06 6.68 18.15
N TYR A 11 -11.66 7.71 18.93
CA TYR A 11 -11.68 7.67 20.39
C TYR A 11 -13.08 7.69 21.01
N SER A 12 -14.11 8.10 20.28
CA SER A 12 -15.47 8.03 20.78
C SER A 12 -16.04 6.61 20.63
N ILE A 13 -16.30 5.93 21.75
CA ILE A 13 -16.88 4.58 21.78
C ILE A 13 -18.17 4.51 20.96
N LYS A 14 -19.01 5.58 21.03
CA LYS A 14 -20.25 5.70 20.24
C LYS A 14 -19.95 5.69 18.73
N ASN A 15 -18.94 6.41 18.29
CA ASN A 15 -18.55 6.46 16.87
C ASN A 15 -17.90 5.16 16.41
N LEU A 16 -17.05 4.55 17.25
CA LEU A 16 -16.44 3.25 16.98
C LEU A 16 -17.52 2.18 16.78
N LYS A 17 -18.46 2.07 17.72
CA LYS A 17 -19.62 1.18 17.65
C LYS A 17 -20.42 1.41 16.37
N THR A 18 -20.77 2.66 16.06
CA THR A 18 -21.54 2.98 14.85
C THR A 18 -20.81 2.58 13.57
N ARG A 19 -19.49 2.74 13.52
CA ARG A 19 -18.66 2.32 12.36
C ARG A 19 -18.60 0.81 12.24
N ILE A 20 -18.38 0.08 13.34
CA ILE A 20 -18.31 -1.39 13.35
C ILE A 20 -19.68 -1.98 12.96
N ASN A 21 -20.75 -1.42 13.48
CA ASN A 21 -22.11 -1.89 13.15
C ASN A 21 -22.48 -1.60 11.69
N LYS A 22 -21.97 -0.53 11.07
CA LYS A 22 -22.08 -0.31 9.61
C LYS A 22 -21.41 -1.39 8.76
N TYR A 23 -20.41 -2.07 9.31
CA TYR A 23 -19.77 -3.22 8.66
C TYR A 23 -20.57 -4.53 8.78
N GLY A 24 -21.76 -4.48 9.43
CA GLY A 24 -22.64 -5.64 9.64
C GLY A 24 -22.26 -6.51 10.83
N PHE A 25 -21.42 -6.00 11.75
CA PHE A 25 -21.11 -6.67 13.01
C PHE A 25 -22.00 -6.15 14.14
N ASN A 26 -22.45 -7.05 15.02
CA ASN A 26 -23.17 -6.66 16.24
C ASN A 26 -22.16 -6.39 17.34
N TYR A 27 -21.64 -5.16 17.42
CA TYR A 27 -20.69 -4.76 18.44
C TYR A 27 -21.35 -3.93 19.53
N SER A 28 -21.21 -4.35 20.77
CA SER A 28 -21.81 -3.70 21.94
C SER A 28 -20.76 -2.96 22.79
N THR A 29 -21.23 -2.09 23.67
CA THR A 29 -20.35 -1.44 24.66
C THR A 29 -19.78 -2.43 25.67
N LYS A 30 -20.47 -3.56 25.93
CA LYS A 30 -19.97 -4.64 26.79
C LYS A 30 -18.76 -5.32 26.16
N ASP A 31 -18.81 -5.58 24.84
CA ASP A 31 -17.69 -6.20 24.11
C ASP A 31 -16.44 -5.31 24.17
N PHE A 32 -16.61 -4.01 23.99
CA PHE A 32 -15.52 -3.02 24.11
C PHE A 32 -14.87 -3.08 25.51
N VAL A 33 -15.67 -3.13 26.59
CA VAL A 33 -15.16 -3.17 27.96
C VAL A 33 -14.40 -4.48 28.21
N ILE A 34 -14.95 -5.61 27.75
CA ILE A 34 -14.31 -6.93 27.93
C ILE A 34 -12.96 -6.98 27.19
N GLU A 35 -12.93 -6.58 25.92
CA GLU A 35 -11.69 -6.55 25.11
C GLU A 35 -10.64 -5.62 25.74
N THR A 36 -11.07 -4.43 26.19
CA THR A 36 -10.21 -3.47 26.90
C THR A 36 -9.64 -4.06 28.18
N ALA A 37 -10.47 -4.72 28.99
CA ALA A 37 -10.05 -5.35 30.25
C ALA A 37 -9.02 -6.47 30.00
N ILE A 38 -9.21 -7.30 28.97
CA ILE A 38 -8.27 -8.37 28.61
C ILE A 38 -6.90 -7.77 28.22
N ILE A 39 -6.89 -6.75 27.34
CA ILE A 39 -5.64 -6.13 26.90
C ILE A 39 -4.92 -5.48 28.08
N LEU A 40 -5.63 -4.74 28.93
CA LEU A 40 -5.06 -4.11 30.11
C LEU A 40 -4.50 -5.14 31.10
N SER A 41 -5.17 -6.27 31.31
CA SER A 41 -4.68 -7.34 32.18
C SER A 41 -3.37 -7.94 31.68
N ILE A 42 -3.23 -8.17 30.37
CA ILE A 42 -1.99 -8.66 29.76
C ILE A 42 -0.85 -7.66 29.95
N ILE A 43 -1.09 -6.38 29.67
CA ILE A 43 -0.07 -5.33 29.81
C ILE A 43 0.31 -5.12 31.28
N PHE A 44 -0.65 -5.19 32.20
CA PHE A 44 -0.39 -5.12 33.63
C PHE A 44 0.49 -6.28 34.11
N ALA A 45 0.19 -7.51 33.66
CA ALA A 45 1.03 -8.68 33.97
C ALA A 45 2.46 -8.51 33.45
N LEU A 46 2.65 -8.01 32.23
CA LEU A 46 3.98 -7.70 31.69
C LEU A 46 4.72 -6.63 32.49
N ALA A 47 4.02 -5.60 32.95
CA ALA A 47 4.58 -4.54 33.80
C ALA A 47 5.04 -5.09 35.18
N LEU A 48 4.29 -6.00 35.77
CA LEU A 48 4.67 -6.68 37.01
C LEU A 48 5.90 -7.58 36.84
N ILE A 49 5.96 -8.35 35.73
CA ILE A 49 7.12 -9.19 35.41
C ILE A 49 8.37 -8.30 35.18
N ALA A 50 8.22 -7.17 34.51
CA ALA A 50 9.29 -6.20 34.32
C ALA A 50 9.64 -5.40 35.58
N ARG A 51 8.96 -5.64 36.70
CA ARG A 51 9.11 -4.91 37.99
C ARG A 51 9.08 -3.39 37.81
N LEU A 52 8.13 -2.88 37.02
CA LEU A 52 7.94 -1.44 36.89
C LEU A 52 7.34 -0.87 38.20
N LYS A 53 7.81 0.32 38.59
CA LYS A 53 7.23 1.10 39.69
C LYS A 53 5.85 1.62 39.28
N THR A 54 4.98 1.89 40.24
CA THR A 54 3.59 2.33 40.04
C THR A 54 3.44 3.52 39.10
N GLU A 55 4.35 4.48 39.16
CA GLU A 55 4.37 5.67 38.29
C GLU A 55 4.51 5.28 36.81
N TYR A 56 5.42 4.37 36.49
CA TYR A 56 5.66 3.90 35.11
C TYR A 56 4.53 2.96 34.61
N ILE A 57 3.92 2.19 35.54
CA ILE A 57 2.75 1.38 35.22
C ILE A 57 1.57 2.28 34.81
N LEU A 58 1.33 3.38 35.52
CA LEU A 58 0.27 4.34 35.15
C LEU A 58 0.48 4.94 33.78
N ILE A 59 1.70 5.32 33.43
CA ILE A 59 2.06 5.83 32.10
C ILE A 59 1.79 4.74 31.04
N LEU A 60 2.20 3.49 31.29
CA LEU A 60 2.01 2.38 30.37
C LEU A 60 0.52 2.10 30.14
N ILE A 61 -0.29 2.12 31.17
CA ILE A 61 -1.76 1.94 31.09
C ILE A 61 -2.37 3.07 30.25
N LEU A 62 -1.95 4.33 30.44
CA LEU A 62 -2.46 5.46 29.68
C LEU A 62 -2.15 5.31 28.19
N VAL A 63 -0.91 4.93 27.83
CA VAL A 63 -0.52 4.66 26.44
C VAL A 63 -1.34 3.49 25.87
N THR A 64 -1.57 2.44 26.66
CA THR A 64 -2.36 1.28 26.23
C THR A 64 -3.81 1.69 25.93
N ILE A 65 -4.46 2.44 26.82
CA ILE A 65 -5.83 2.96 26.61
C ILE A 65 -5.90 3.80 25.32
N ALA A 66 -4.86 4.58 25.03
CA ALA A 66 -4.80 5.37 23.80
C ALA A 66 -4.68 4.50 22.53
N THR A 67 -4.11 3.29 22.59
CA THR A 67 -3.92 2.41 21.43
C THR A 67 -5.09 1.45 21.18
N ILE A 68 -5.85 1.07 22.22
CA ILE A 68 -6.94 0.08 22.14
C ILE A 68 -7.98 0.39 21.03
N PRO A 69 -8.52 1.60 20.87
CA PRO A 69 -9.52 1.86 19.83
C PRO A 69 -9.00 1.58 18.42
N PHE A 70 -7.70 1.79 18.19
CA PHE A 70 -7.06 1.49 16.90
C PHE A 70 -6.91 0.00 16.65
N LEU A 71 -6.55 -0.77 17.67
CA LEU A 71 -6.44 -2.23 17.60
C LEU A 71 -7.79 -2.85 17.24
N ILE A 72 -8.84 -2.48 17.97
CA ILE A 72 -10.21 -2.95 17.74
C ILE A 72 -10.68 -2.55 16.34
N TYR A 73 -10.54 -1.28 15.98
CA TYR A 73 -10.95 -0.80 14.66
C TYR A 73 -10.23 -1.51 13.52
N ALA A 74 -8.91 -1.73 13.63
CA ALA A 74 -8.13 -2.42 12.62
C ALA A 74 -8.58 -3.88 12.44
N TRP A 75 -8.91 -4.57 13.52
CA TRP A 75 -9.37 -5.96 13.48
C TRP A 75 -10.73 -6.09 12.77
N PHE A 76 -11.71 -5.25 13.13
CA PHE A 76 -13.04 -5.25 12.50
C PHE A 76 -12.98 -4.79 11.04
N THR A 77 -12.16 -3.80 10.72
CA THR A 77 -11.98 -3.33 9.34
C THR A 77 -11.36 -4.43 8.47
N GLN A 78 -10.42 -5.19 9.00
CA GLN A 78 -9.84 -6.33 8.28
C GLN A 78 -10.90 -7.39 7.95
N ASN A 79 -11.68 -7.81 8.94
CA ASN A 79 -12.72 -8.82 8.75
C ASN A 79 -13.79 -8.35 7.76
N TYR A 80 -14.17 -7.07 7.82
CA TYR A 80 -15.08 -6.47 6.86
C TYR A 80 -14.51 -6.48 5.44
N ASN A 81 -13.25 -6.10 5.26
CA ASN A 81 -12.62 -6.09 3.96
C ASN A 81 -12.53 -7.50 3.35
N ILE A 82 -12.22 -8.51 4.16
CA ILE A 82 -12.23 -9.92 3.72
C ILE A 82 -13.63 -10.30 3.24
N LYS A 83 -14.66 -10.05 4.04
CA LYS A 83 -16.05 -10.36 3.70
C LYS A 83 -16.49 -9.63 2.42
N LYS A 84 -16.17 -8.35 2.30
CA LYS A 84 -16.47 -7.53 1.12
C LYS A 84 -15.77 -8.05 -0.14
N PHE A 85 -14.52 -8.50 0.00
CA PHE A 85 -13.79 -9.10 -1.11
C PHE A 85 -14.41 -10.43 -1.56
N THR A 86 -14.80 -11.30 -0.63
CA THR A 86 -15.49 -12.56 -0.97
C THR A 86 -16.78 -12.29 -1.74
N MET A 87 -17.62 -11.37 -1.27
CA MET A 87 -18.83 -10.96 -1.99
C MET A 87 -18.54 -10.45 -3.40
N LEU A 88 -17.45 -9.68 -3.57
CA LEU A 88 -17.03 -9.18 -4.88
C LEU A 88 -16.56 -10.29 -5.81
N THR A 89 -15.75 -11.23 -5.29
CA THR A 89 -15.26 -12.36 -6.09
C THR A 89 -16.40 -13.26 -6.53
N ASP A 90 -17.34 -13.56 -5.65
CA ASP A 90 -18.54 -14.35 -5.97
C ASP A 90 -19.37 -13.68 -7.07
N TYR A 91 -19.54 -12.35 -6.98
CA TYR A 91 -20.21 -11.58 -8.03
C TYR A 91 -19.49 -11.67 -9.37
N LEU A 92 -18.17 -11.39 -9.40
CA LEU A 92 -17.37 -11.38 -10.63
C LEU A 92 -17.26 -12.76 -11.29
N THR A 93 -17.18 -13.83 -10.49
CA THR A 93 -17.09 -15.20 -10.99
C THR A 93 -18.39 -15.65 -11.65
N ASN A 94 -19.54 -15.21 -11.15
CA ASN A 94 -20.84 -15.67 -11.63
C ASN A 94 -21.47 -14.79 -12.73
N ILE A 95 -21.13 -13.49 -12.80
CA ILE A 95 -21.81 -12.56 -13.71
C ILE A 95 -21.61 -12.92 -15.18
N ILE A 96 -20.40 -13.29 -15.60
CA ILE A 96 -20.09 -13.60 -17.01
C ILE A 96 -20.78 -14.91 -17.43
N PRO A 97 -20.64 -16.04 -16.69
CA PRO A 97 -21.32 -17.30 -17.04
C PRO A 97 -22.85 -17.18 -17.12
N ILE A 98 -23.47 -16.39 -16.25
CA ILE A 98 -24.92 -16.17 -16.28
C ILE A 98 -25.31 -15.31 -17.49
N PHE A 99 -24.55 -14.24 -17.77
CA PHE A 99 -24.80 -13.34 -18.89
C PHE A 99 -24.68 -14.05 -20.25
N THR A 100 -23.74 -15.01 -20.39
CA THR A 100 -23.56 -15.76 -21.63
C THR A 100 -24.74 -16.68 -21.94
N GLN A 101 -25.54 -17.11 -20.94
CA GLN A 101 -26.76 -17.89 -21.15
C GLN A 101 -27.85 -17.02 -21.80
N LYS A 102 -27.98 -15.77 -21.36
CA LYS A 102 -28.94 -14.82 -21.94
C LYS A 102 -28.34 -13.42 -21.85
N THR A 103 -27.98 -12.85 -23.00
CA THR A 103 -27.26 -11.55 -23.11
C THR A 103 -28.14 -10.33 -22.75
N LYS A 104 -28.75 -10.39 -21.56
CA LYS A 104 -29.61 -9.32 -21.01
C LYS A 104 -29.22 -9.02 -19.57
N ILE A 105 -28.83 -7.77 -19.30
CA ILE A 105 -28.37 -7.32 -17.98
C ILE A 105 -29.44 -7.53 -16.93
N ARG A 106 -30.72 -7.20 -17.22
CA ARG A 106 -31.83 -7.40 -16.29
C ARG A 106 -32.00 -8.85 -15.85
N TYR A 107 -31.89 -9.81 -16.79
CA TYR A 107 -31.95 -11.24 -16.52
C TYR A 107 -30.75 -11.65 -15.63
N THR A 108 -29.55 -11.26 -16.01
CA THR A 108 -28.32 -11.57 -15.29
C THR A 108 -28.34 -11.10 -13.83
N LEU A 109 -28.80 -9.86 -13.59
CA LEU A 109 -28.95 -9.34 -12.25
C LEU A 109 -30.04 -10.09 -11.45
N GLY A 110 -31.12 -10.54 -12.10
CA GLY A 110 -32.17 -11.36 -11.47
C GLY A 110 -31.62 -12.69 -10.96
N GLU A 111 -30.87 -13.41 -11.77
CA GLU A 111 -30.23 -14.67 -11.38
C GLU A 111 -29.16 -14.45 -10.29
N LEU A 112 -28.32 -13.43 -10.43
CA LEU A 112 -27.32 -13.07 -9.41
C LEU A 112 -27.94 -12.72 -8.06
N TYR A 113 -29.12 -12.08 -8.04
CA TYR A 113 -29.84 -11.78 -6.81
C TYR A 113 -30.20 -13.04 -6.02
N THR A 114 -30.46 -14.16 -6.68
CA THR A 114 -30.85 -15.42 -6.01
C THR A 114 -29.65 -16.09 -5.33
N ILE A 115 -28.44 -15.97 -5.91
CA ILE A 115 -27.24 -16.67 -5.45
C ILE A 115 -26.34 -15.81 -4.57
N THR A 116 -26.48 -14.47 -4.61
CA THR A 116 -25.64 -13.56 -3.81
C THR A 116 -26.22 -13.33 -2.42
N SER A 117 -25.35 -12.93 -1.50
CA SER A 117 -25.70 -12.68 -0.10
C SER A 117 -25.35 -11.26 0.34
N ASP A 118 -25.87 -10.89 1.50
CA ASP A 118 -25.50 -9.68 2.26
C ASP A 118 -25.58 -8.36 1.46
N GLN A 119 -24.51 -7.58 1.54
CA GLN A 119 -24.42 -6.24 0.97
C GLN A 119 -24.46 -6.24 -0.57
N MET A 120 -23.88 -7.27 -1.23
CA MET A 120 -23.95 -7.40 -2.69
C MET A 120 -25.38 -7.62 -3.14
N LYS A 121 -26.12 -8.47 -2.46
CA LYS A 121 -27.56 -8.69 -2.71
C LYS A 121 -28.36 -7.40 -2.64
N GLY A 122 -28.06 -6.55 -1.63
CA GLY A 122 -28.68 -5.23 -1.49
C GLY A 122 -28.37 -4.29 -2.64
N ALA A 123 -27.12 -4.27 -3.13
CA ALA A 123 -26.71 -3.45 -4.27
C ALA A 123 -27.40 -3.93 -5.58
N ILE A 124 -27.43 -5.25 -5.81
CA ILE A 124 -28.11 -5.85 -6.96
C ILE A 124 -29.61 -5.53 -6.93
N LYS A 125 -30.26 -5.63 -5.76
CA LYS A 125 -31.67 -5.29 -5.62
C LYS A 125 -31.97 -3.85 -6.03
N LYS A 126 -31.17 -2.89 -5.53
CA LYS A 126 -31.29 -1.47 -5.91
C LYS A 126 -31.11 -1.26 -7.43
N ALA A 127 -30.17 -2.00 -8.04
CA ALA A 127 -29.97 -1.93 -9.49
C ALA A 127 -31.17 -2.49 -10.27
N ILE A 128 -31.78 -3.58 -9.80
CA ILE A 128 -32.97 -4.18 -10.39
C ILE A 128 -34.17 -3.23 -10.23
N ASP A 129 -34.39 -2.71 -9.01
CA ASP A 129 -35.48 -1.76 -8.73
C ASP A 129 -35.37 -0.51 -9.63
N TYR A 130 -34.13 -0.04 -9.89
CA TYR A 130 -33.89 1.07 -10.83
C TYR A 130 -34.25 0.71 -12.27
N LEU A 131 -33.88 -0.51 -12.75
CA LEU A 131 -34.25 -0.99 -14.09
C LEU A 131 -35.75 -1.14 -14.28
N ASP A 132 -36.47 -1.52 -13.22
CA ASP A 132 -37.92 -1.77 -13.27
C ASP A 132 -38.75 -0.48 -13.10
N SER A 133 -38.21 0.55 -12.44
CA SER A 133 -38.91 1.81 -12.15
C SER A 133 -38.72 2.91 -13.18
N THR A 134 -37.67 2.83 -14.04
CA THR A 134 -37.28 3.88 -14.98
C THR A 134 -37.49 3.40 -16.40
N VAL A 135 -38.49 3.88 -17.13
CA VAL A 135 -38.85 3.41 -18.48
C VAL A 135 -38.19 4.24 -19.59
N ASP A 136 -37.90 5.53 -19.36
CA ASP A 136 -37.50 6.48 -20.43
C ASP A 136 -36.02 6.91 -20.39
N ASP A 137 -35.13 6.20 -19.66
CA ASP A 137 -33.70 6.54 -19.64
C ASP A 137 -32.93 5.73 -20.71
N PRO A 138 -32.34 6.38 -21.72
CA PRO A 138 -31.53 5.70 -22.75
C PRO A 138 -30.29 5.01 -22.20
N ASN A 139 -29.86 5.38 -20.98
CA ASN A 139 -28.71 4.80 -20.27
C ASN A 139 -29.10 3.93 -19.06
N ILE A 140 -30.33 3.41 -19.03
CA ILE A 140 -30.87 2.71 -17.86
C ILE A 140 -29.96 1.58 -17.36
N SER A 141 -29.51 0.69 -18.25
CA SER A 141 -28.60 -0.43 -17.89
C SER A 141 -27.28 0.08 -17.32
N ARG A 142 -26.72 1.15 -17.86
CA ARG A 142 -25.49 1.76 -17.38
C ARG A 142 -25.64 2.37 -15.98
N ASN A 143 -26.75 3.10 -15.78
CA ASN A 143 -27.03 3.74 -14.49
C ASN A 143 -27.34 2.72 -13.40
N ALA A 144 -28.04 1.63 -13.74
CA ALA A 144 -28.27 0.51 -12.83
C ALA A 144 -26.94 -0.17 -12.40
N LEU A 145 -26.05 -0.49 -13.34
CA LEU A 145 -24.76 -1.07 -13.04
C LEU A 145 -23.85 -0.12 -12.25
N LYS A 146 -23.99 1.18 -12.44
CA LYS A 146 -23.25 2.19 -11.66
C LYS A 146 -23.58 2.14 -10.18
N ILE A 147 -24.82 1.78 -9.78
CA ILE A 147 -25.18 1.60 -8.37
C ILE A 147 -24.31 0.53 -7.71
N ILE A 148 -24.02 -0.56 -8.44
CA ILE A 148 -23.14 -1.63 -7.95
C ILE A 148 -21.68 -1.15 -7.93
N GLU A 149 -21.23 -0.40 -8.94
CA GLU A 149 -19.87 0.18 -9.00
C GLU A 149 -19.59 1.16 -7.87
N ASP A 150 -20.57 1.95 -7.45
CA ASP A 150 -20.45 2.91 -6.35
C ASP A 150 -20.35 2.19 -4.98
N GLU A 151 -21.07 1.08 -4.79
CA GLU A 151 -21.00 0.25 -3.58
C GLU A 151 -19.71 -0.59 -3.52
N PHE A 152 -19.26 -1.09 -4.68
CA PHE A 152 -18.07 -1.92 -4.85
C PHE A 152 -17.11 -1.26 -5.87
N PRO A 153 -16.43 -0.18 -5.51
CA PRO A 153 -15.55 0.54 -6.43
C PRO A 153 -14.30 -0.30 -6.75
N ASN A 154 -14.33 -0.97 -7.90
CA ASN A 154 -13.25 -1.80 -8.40
C ASN A 154 -13.17 -1.70 -9.93
N SER A 155 -11.96 -1.63 -10.49
CA SER A 155 -11.76 -1.50 -11.95
C SER A 155 -12.23 -2.75 -12.71
N ARG A 156 -12.13 -3.94 -12.10
CA ARG A 156 -12.61 -5.18 -12.72
C ARG A 156 -14.12 -5.18 -12.87
N VAL A 157 -14.85 -4.72 -11.83
CA VAL A 157 -16.31 -4.53 -11.93
C VAL A 157 -16.67 -3.61 -13.08
N LYS A 158 -16.03 -2.43 -13.16
CA LYS A 158 -16.28 -1.47 -14.24
C LYS A 158 -15.97 -2.06 -15.63
N SER A 159 -14.90 -2.85 -15.74
CA SER A 159 -14.52 -3.48 -17.02
C SER A 159 -15.52 -4.54 -17.46
N VAL A 160 -15.97 -5.38 -16.53
CA VAL A 160 -17.02 -6.37 -16.80
C VAL A 160 -18.31 -5.67 -17.18
N HIS A 161 -18.77 -4.69 -16.42
CA HIS A 161 -20.00 -3.95 -16.75
C HIS A 161 -19.92 -3.29 -18.12
N LYS A 162 -18.78 -2.69 -18.48
CA LYS A 162 -18.56 -2.10 -19.80
C LYS A 162 -18.66 -3.15 -20.91
N LEU A 163 -18.10 -4.35 -20.68
CA LEU A 163 -18.19 -5.46 -21.61
C LEU A 163 -19.66 -5.88 -21.80
N LEU A 164 -20.40 -6.11 -20.70
CA LEU A 164 -21.81 -6.53 -20.76
C LEU A 164 -22.69 -5.52 -21.49
N LEU A 165 -22.51 -4.21 -21.21
CA LEU A 165 -23.21 -3.13 -21.91
C LEU A 165 -22.91 -3.13 -23.40
N THR A 166 -21.67 -3.36 -23.81
CA THR A 166 -21.27 -3.39 -25.21
C THR A 166 -21.91 -4.58 -25.94
N ILE A 167 -21.94 -5.75 -25.32
CA ILE A 167 -22.55 -6.96 -25.89
C ILE A 167 -24.07 -6.80 -25.99
N GLU A 168 -24.73 -6.32 -24.93
CA GLU A 168 -26.18 -6.10 -24.94
C GLU A 168 -26.60 -5.11 -26.05
N ALA A 169 -25.81 -4.03 -26.27
CA ALA A 169 -26.10 -3.03 -27.30
C ALA A 169 -25.91 -3.57 -28.73
N GLN A 170 -24.95 -4.49 -28.95
CA GLN A 170 -24.61 -4.96 -30.29
C GLN A 170 -25.42 -6.17 -30.74
N ASN A 171 -26.18 -6.84 -29.86
CA ASN A 171 -26.98 -8.05 -30.14
C ASN A 171 -26.26 -9.11 -30.98
N SER A 172 -24.93 -9.20 -30.91
CA SER A 172 -24.15 -10.11 -31.75
C SER A 172 -23.81 -11.40 -31.01
N THR A 173 -23.74 -12.52 -31.76
CA THR A 173 -23.48 -13.87 -31.22
C THR A 173 -22.00 -14.21 -31.07
N SER A 174 -21.09 -13.35 -31.49
CA SER A 174 -19.64 -13.63 -31.58
C SER A 174 -18.81 -13.19 -30.38
N PHE A 175 -19.38 -13.15 -29.16
CA PHE A 175 -18.66 -12.62 -27.98
C PHE A 175 -18.14 -13.69 -27.01
N ASN A 176 -18.34 -14.98 -27.31
CA ASN A 176 -17.93 -16.05 -26.38
C ASN A 176 -16.43 -16.00 -26.06
N ASP A 177 -15.58 -15.75 -27.06
CA ASP A 177 -14.13 -15.68 -26.87
C ASP A 177 -13.73 -14.50 -25.96
N VAL A 178 -14.39 -13.35 -26.14
CA VAL A 178 -14.10 -12.13 -25.33
C VAL A 178 -14.60 -12.33 -23.90
N CYS A 179 -15.76 -12.93 -23.71
CA CYS A 179 -16.28 -13.29 -22.39
C CYS A 179 -15.38 -14.30 -21.69
N GLN A 180 -14.91 -15.32 -22.40
CA GLN A 180 -14.00 -16.33 -21.87
C GLN A 180 -12.67 -15.70 -21.45
N ASN A 181 -12.06 -14.86 -22.27
CA ASN A 181 -10.84 -14.16 -21.95
C ASN A 181 -10.99 -13.25 -20.72
N MET A 182 -12.13 -12.54 -20.61
CA MET A 182 -12.43 -11.71 -19.45
C MET A 182 -12.61 -12.57 -18.17
N TYR A 183 -13.28 -13.70 -18.27
CA TYR A 183 -13.47 -14.63 -17.16
C TYR A 183 -12.13 -15.17 -16.65
N GLU A 184 -11.24 -15.60 -17.56
CA GLU A 184 -9.91 -16.08 -17.21
C GLU A 184 -9.04 -14.98 -16.56
N ASP A 185 -9.14 -13.73 -17.04
CA ASP A 185 -8.46 -12.59 -16.41
C ASP A 185 -8.95 -12.37 -14.97
N ILE A 186 -10.25 -12.46 -14.74
CA ILE A 186 -10.85 -12.35 -13.40
C ILE A 186 -10.37 -13.48 -12.50
N GLU A 187 -10.39 -14.74 -12.95
CA GLU A 187 -9.91 -15.87 -12.15
C GLU A 187 -8.42 -15.73 -11.77
N LYS A 188 -7.58 -15.34 -12.73
CA LYS A 188 -6.16 -15.07 -12.48
C LYS A 188 -5.98 -13.97 -11.46
N TRP A 189 -6.73 -12.87 -11.57
CA TRP A 189 -6.71 -11.77 -10.61
C TRP A 189 -7.16 -12.21 -9.22
N ILE A 190 -8.24 -12.97 -9.09
CA ILE A 190 -8.74 -13.53 -7.82
C ILE A 190 -7.64 -14.38 -7.16
N LYS A 191 -7.02 -15.31 -7.90
CA LYS A 191 -5.93 -16.15 -7.38
C LYS A 191 -4.75 -15.32 -6.87
N ARG A 192 -4.37 -14.26 -7.60
CA ARG A 192 -3.27 -13.35 -7.17
C ARG A 192 -3.61 -12.61 -5.89
N VAL A 193 -4.83 -12.05 -5.79
CA VAL A 193 -5.25 -11.33 -4.58
C VAL A 193 -5.27 -12.26 -3.38
N TYR A 194 -5.79 -13.47 -3.50
CA TYR A 194 -5.73 -14.47 -2.43
C TYR A 194 -4.29 -14.83 -2.04
N GLY A 195 -3.41 -15.04 -3.02
CA GLY A 195 -1.98 -15.30 -2.78
C GLY A 195 -1.30 -14.16 -2.03
N PHE A 196 -1.58 -12.92 -2.43
CA PHE A 196 -1.08 -11.74 -1.76
C PHE A 196 -1.60 -11.62 -0.32
N GLN A 197 -2.89 -11.86 -0.10
CA GLN A 197 -3.49 -11.83 1.24
C GLN A 197 -2.91 -12.90 2.16
N LYS A 198 -2.66 -14.09 1.64
CA LYS A 198 -1.97 -15.15 2.38
C LYS A 198 -0.57 -14.67 2.79
N SER A 199 0.18 -14.09 1.86
CA SER A 199 1.51 -13.54 2.14
C SER A 199 1.47 -12.43 3.20
N LEU A 200 0.50 -11.51 3.14
CA LEU A 200 0.30 -10.47 4.16
C LEU A 200 -0.01 -11.06 5.54
N LYS A 201 -0.90 -12.07 5.60
CA LYS A 201 -1.25 -12.76 6.84
C LYS A 201 -0.03 -13.44 7.46
N ASP A 202 0.74 -14.16 6.65
CA ASP A 202 1.94 -14.88 7.12
C ASP A 202 2.99 -13.90 7.66
N ARG A 203 3.23 -12.80 6.96
CA ARG A 203 4.17 -11.75 7.41
C ARG A 203 3.70 -11.06 8.67
N ARG A 204 2.42 -10.70 8.77
CA ARG A 204 1.83 -10.14 9.98
C ARG A 204 2.01 -11.08 11.18
N THR A 205 1.70 -12.36 11.00
CA THR A 205 1.86 -13.37 12.05
C THR A 205 3.32 -13.47 12.48
N LYS A 206 4.27 -13.53 11.53
CA LYS A 206 5.71 -13.53 11.84
C LYS A 206 6.15 -12.31 12.64
N LEU A 207 5.70 -11.10 12.26
CA LEU A 207 6.05 -9.88 12.98
C LEU A 207 5.45 -9.81 14.38
N ILE A 208 4.21 -10.28 14.57
CA ILE A 208 3.59 -10.36 15.90
C ILE A 208 4.32 -11.37 16.77
N ILE A 209 4.65 -12.56 16.24
CA ILE A 209 5.44 -13.56 16.94
C ILE A 209 6.79 -12.98 17.36
N LEU A 210 7.48 -12.25 16.48
CA LEU A 210 8.74 -11.59 16.81
C LEU A 210 8.58 -10.62 17.99
N CYS A 211 7.52 -9.79 17.99
CA CYS A 211 7.21 -8.88 19.10
C CYS A 211 6.96 -9.64 20.41
N ILE A 212 6.21 -10.74 20.37
CA ILE A 212 5.93 -11.57 21.55
C ILE A 212 7.23 -12.23 22.06
N MET A 213 8.05 -12.74 21.14
CA MET A 213 9.33 -13.36 21.52
C MET A 213 10.29 -12.37 22.19
N THR A 214 10.37 -11.12 21.69
CA THR A 214 11.21 -10.09 22.33
C THR A 214 10.72 -9.76 23.74
N LEU A 215 9.39 -9.72 23.99
CA LEU A 215 8.82 -9.53 25.31
C LEU A 215 9.11 -10.72 26.23
N LEU A 216 8.97 -11.95 25.75
CA LEU A 216 9.26 -13.16 26.52
C LEU A 216 10.74 -13.24 26.89
N MET A 217 11.65 -12.95 25.96
CA MET A 217 13.09 -12.92 26.23
C MET A 217 13.46 -11.88 27.29
N ASN A 218 12.87 -10.68 27.20
CA ASN A 218 13.08 -9.66 28.22
C ASN A 218 12.53 -10.08 29.59
N SER A 219 11.35 -10.71 29.62
CA SER A 219 10.74 -11.19 30.85
C SER A 219 11.58 -12.32 31.48
N MET A 220 12.09 -13.23 30.65
CA MET A 220 12.97 -14.32 31.12
C MET A 220 14.29 -13.77 31.67
N PHE A 221 14.89 -12.78 31.00
CA PHE A 221 16.10 -12.13 31.50
C PHE A 221 15.87 -11.52 32.88
N VAL A 222 14.82 -10.71 33.03
CA VAL A 222 14.50 -10.08 34.32
C VAL A 222 14.26 -11.14 35.39
N PHE A 223 13.48 -12.18 35.09
CA PHE A 223 13.18 -13.28 36.02
C PHE A 223 14.46 -14.00 36.52
N LEU A 224 15.38 -14.37 35.62
CA LEU A 224 16.63 -15.06 35.95
C LEU A 224 17.52 -14.22 36.88
N TYR A 225 17.65 -12.93 36.62
CA TYR A 225 18.51 -12.07 37.44
C TYR A 225 17.88 -11.70 38.76
N VAL A 226 16.59 -11.47 38.81
CA VAL A 226 15.88 -11.13 40.04
C VAL A 226 15.71 -12.34 40.97
N SER A 227 15.80 -13.56 40.46
CA SER A 227 15.80 -14.78 41.26
C SER A 227 17.03 -14.91 42.16
N ASN A 228 18.08 -14.11 41.90
CA ASN A 228 19.26 -14.03 42.75
C ASN A 228 19.16 -12.79 43.64
N GLU A 229 19.15 -12.99 44.98
CA GLU A 229 19.00 -11.93 45.97
C GLU A 229 20.00 -10.78 45.82
N ASN A 230 21.22 -11.09 45.33
CA ASN A 230 22.26 -10.09 45.10
C ASN A 230 21.95 -9.07 44.03
N PHE A 231 20.94 -9.31 43.17
CA PHE A 231 20.61 -8.43 42.03
C PHE A 231 19.21 -7.80 42.14
N ILE A 232 18.43 -8.06 43.15
CA ILE A 232 17.04 -7.58 43.27
C ILE A 232 16.93 -6.06 43.11
N GLY A 233 17.89 -5.29 43.62
CA GLY A 233 17.86 -3.83 43.60
C GLY A 233 18.19 -3.14 42.28
N PHE A 234 18.67 -3.87 41.24
CA PHE A 234 19.01 -3.23 39.97
C PHE A 234 17.77 -2.70 39.24
N THR A 235 16.62 -3.32 39.43
CA THR A 235 15.35 -2.91 38.82
C THR A 235 14.83 -1.59 39.36
N ASP A 236 15.28 -1.18 40.56
CA ASP A 236 14.87 0.10 41.17
C ASP A 236 15.54 1.33 40.54
N ASN A 237 16.57 1.09 39.72
CA ASN A 237 17.27 2.16 39.00
C ASN A 237 16.35 2.87 38.01
N THR A 238 16.32 4.20 38.05
CA THR A 238 15.48 5.02 37.15
C THR A 238 15.78 4.79 35.67
N ILE A 239 17.05 4.54 35.30
CA ILE A 239 17.47 4.27 33.92
C ILE A 239 16.84 2.96 33.44
N TYR A 240 16.86 1.90 34.28
CA TYR A 240 16.19 0.63 33.98
C TYR A 240 14.69 0.83 33.81
N GLN A 241 14.03 1.56 34.71
CA GLN A 241 12.59 1.80 34.67
C GLN A 241 12.16 2.53 33.37
N ILE A 242 12.88 3.61 33.00
CA ILE A 242 12.59 4.36 31.79
C ILE A 242 12.83 3.50 30.53
N SER A 243 13.95 2.76 30.48
CA SER A 243 14.25 1.93 29.31
C SER A 243 13.25 0.78 29.14
N SER A 244 12.81 0.14 30.23
CA SER A 244 11.79 -0.91 30.22
C SER A 244 10.42 -0.36 29.78
N LEU A 245 10.04 0.81 30.27
CA LEU A 245 8.82 1.49 29.84
C LEU A 245 8.88 1.78 28.31
N LEU A 246 9.97 2.38 27.82
CA LEU A 246 10.16 2.68 26.40
C LEU A 246 10.14 1.43 25.53
N PHE A 247 10.74 0.35 25.99
CA PHE A 247 10.73 -0.93 25.29
C PHE A 247 9.31 -1.48 25.16
N ILE A 248 8.58 -1.64 26.27
CA ILE A 248 7.21 -2.20 26.25
C ILE A 248 6.26 -1.30 25.44
N THR A 249 6.32 0.02 25.60
CA THR A 249 5.50 0.95 24.82
C THR A 249 5.82 0.89 23.33
N SER A 250 7.09 0.75 22.96
CA SER A 250 7.49 0.65 21.54
C SER A 250 6.99 -0.64 20.90
N VAL A 251 7.04 -1.78 21.62
CA VAL A 251 6.50 -3.05 21.14
C VAL A 251 4.99 -2.94 20.93
N LEU A 252 4.26 -2.35 21.88
CA LEU A 252 2.82 -2.11 21.79
C LEU A 252 2.47 -1.24 20.57
N LEU A 253 3.20 -0.13 20.39
CA LEU A 253 3.01 0.76 19.23
C LEU A 253 3.33 0.06 17.91
N THR A 254 4.39 -0.76 17.88
CA THR A 254 4.76 -1.52 16.68
C THR A 254 3.67 -2.52 16.30
N ILE A 255 3.12 -3.29 17.26
CA ILE A 255 1.99 -4.19 17.04
C ILE A 255 0.79 -3.40 16.50
N THR A 256 0.47 -2.26 17.10
CA THR A 256 -0.64 -1.41 16.65
C THR A 256 -0.45 -0.93 15.22
N ILE A 257 0.75 -0.45 14.87
CA ILE A 257 1.09 0.00 13.52
C ILE A 257 1.02 -1.14 12.50
N ILE A 258 1.53 -2.34 12.86
CA ILE A 258 1.45 -3.54 12.03
C ILE A 258 -0.01 -3.88 11.74
N LEU A 259 -0.85 -3.95 12.75
CA LEU A 259 -2.27 -4.27 12.60
C LEU A 259 -3.02 -3.22 11.77
N VAL A 260 -2.76 -1.93 12.02
CA VAL A 260 -3.39 -0.83 11.27
C VAL A 260 -2.92 -0.77 9.82
N LYS A 261 -1.64 -0.99 9.52
CA LYS A 261 -1.13 -0.97 8.14
C LYS A 261 -1.42 -2.24 7.35
N LEU A 262 -1.48 -3.40 8.02
CA LEU A 262 -1.71 -4.71 7.41
C LEU A 262 -3.17 -5.18 7.50
N HIS A 263 -4.11 -4.29 7.78
CA HIS A 263 -5.55 -4.66 7.81
C HIS A 263 -6.13 -5.05 6.44
N GLY A 264 -5.28 -5.15 5.42
CA GLY A 264 -5.61 -5.66 4.11
C GLY A 264 -6.64 -4.81 3.36
N GLN A 265 -6.19 -3.85 2.58
CA GLN A 265 -7.05 -3.22 1.58
C GLN A 265 -7.25 -4.21 0.43
N TRP A 266 -8.20 -5.13 0.58
CA TRP A 266 -8.54 -6.12 -0.43
C TRP A 266 -9.14 -5.50 -1.69
N LEU A 267 -9.84 -4.40 -1.50
CA LEU A 267 -10.42 -3.57 -2.55
C LEU A 267 -9.61 -2.29 -2.64
N VAL A 268 -8.41 -2.42 -3.15
CA VAL A 268 -7.66 -1.21 -3.48
C VAL A 268 -8.34 -0.58 -4.67
N ASN A 269 -8.82 0.64 -4.50
CA ASN A 269 -9.23 1.46 -5.63
C ASN A 269 -8.00 1.63 -6.52
N ASP A 270 -8.05 1.14 -7.75
CA ASP A 270 -6.98 1.31 -8.74
C ASP A 270 -6.64 2.80 -8.97
N THR A 271 -7.52 3.71 -8.53
CA THR A 271 -7.35 5.17 -8.60
C THR A 271 -6.42 5.76 -7.55
N ASP A 272 -6.10 5.03 -6.46
CA ASP A 272 -5.25 5.55 -5.36
C ASP A 272 -3.73 5.41 -5.61
N TYR A 273 -3.33 4.82 -6.76
CA TYR A 273 -1.92 4.55 -7.05
C TYR A 273 -1.12 5.75 -7.51
N THR A 274 -1.79 6.74 -8.01
CA THR A 274 -1.19 7.98 -8.42
C THR A 274 -1.63 9.05 -7.43
N ASN A 275 -0.91 9.17 -6.34
CA ASN A 275 -0.82 10.47 -5.71
C ASN A 275 -0.18 11.36 -6.77
N ASP A 276 -1.00 11.88 -7.67
CA ASP A 276 -0.62 12.57 -8.90
C ASP A 276 0.33 13.72 -8.57
N GLU A 277 0.16 14.32 -7.38
CA GLU A 277 1.02 15.39 -6.90
C GLU A 277 2.41 14.91 -6.48
N TYR A 278 2.52 13.73 -5.87
CA TYR A 278 3.81 13.16 -5.48
C TYR A 278 4.60 12.72 -6.72
N ILE A 279 3.98 12.01 -7.64
CA ILE A 279 4.59 11.56 -8.90
C ILE A 279 4.99 12.77 -9.75
N LYS A 280 4.13 13.80 -9.83
CA LYS A 280 4.44 15.07 -10.49
C LYS A 280 5.70 15.72 -9.90
N ARG A 281 5.82 15.82 -8.59
CA ARG A 281 7.01 16.35 -7.92
C ARG A 281 8.28 15.56 -8.25
N GLN A 282 8.18 14.22 -8.22
CA GLN A 282 9.31 13.34 -8.56
C GLN A 282 9.69 13.45 -10.05
N TYR A 283 8.71 13.51 -10.95
CA TYR A 283 8.95 13.72 -12.38
C TYR A 283 9.66 15.05 -12.65
N ILE A 284 9.22 16.13 -12.04
CA ILE A 284 9.86 17.44 -12.15
C ILE A 284 11.28 17.39 -11.55
N ALA A 285 11.47 16.72 -10.40
CA ALA A 285 12.78 16.56 -9.78
C ALA A 285 13.74 15.75 -10.66
N PHE A 286 13.27 14.69 -11.31
CA PHE A 286 14.04 13.92 -12.27
C PHE A 286 14.47 14.74 -13.49
N LYS A 287 13.53 15.43 -14.13
CA LYS A 287 13.84 16.28 -15.30
C LYS A 287 14.75 17.46 -14.94
N LYS A 288 14.66 18.03 -13.72
CA LYS A 288 15.58 19.03 -13.18
C LYS A 288 16.94 18.45 -12.81
N GLY A 289 16.98 17.24 -12.27
CA GLY A 289 18.21 16.58 -11.82
C GLY A 289 19.15 16.15 -12.94
N LYS A 290 18.68 16.10 -14.20
CA LYS A 290 19.53 16.00 -15.40
C LYS A 290 20.40 17.25 -15.62
N GLN A 291 20.11 18.35 -14.96
CA GLN A 291 20.93 19.57 -14.99
C GLN A 291 22.18 19.36 -14.11
N LYS A 292 23.35 19.74 -14.66
CA LYS A 292 24.69 19.65 -14.03
C LYS A 292 24.68 20.17 -12.58
N LEU A 293 25.61 19.68 -11.76
CA LEU A 293 25.91 20.25 -10.43
C LEU A 293 25.84 21.77 -10.47
N GLN A 294 24.92 22.35 -9.70
CA GLN A 294 24.80 23.79 -9.65
C GLN A 294 26.05 24.37 -8.95
N VAL A 295 26.51 25.51 -9.41
CA VAL A 295 27.64 26.23 -8.82
C VAL A 295 27.52 26.37 -7.30
N VAL A 296 26.29 26.52 -6.80
CA VAL A 296 25.97 26.60 -5.37
C VAL A 296 26.39 25.35 -4.58
N ASP A 297 26.30 24.14 -5.16
CA ASP A 297 26.65 22.90 -4.45
C ASP A 297 28.18 22.74 -4.39
N ILE A 298 28.85 23.16 -5.44
CA ILE A 298 30.33 23.17 -5.51
C ILE A 298 30.83 24.21 -4.47
N LEU A 299 30.24 25.39 -4.41
CA LEU A 299 30.57 26.41 -3.42
C LEU A 299 30.32 25.92 -1.99
N ALA A 300 29.17 25.26 -1.72
CA ALA A 300 28.88 24.73 -0.40
C ALA A 300 29.88 23.63 0.00
N PHE A 301 30.32 22.79 -0.93
CA PHE A 301 31.35 21.78 -0.67
C PHE A 301 32.71 22.41 -0.40
N VAL A 302 33.11 23.42 -1.17
CA VAL A 302 34.35 24.19 -0.95
C VAL A 302 34.31 24.86 0.40
N MET A 303 33.17 25.45 0.82
CA MET A 303 33.00 26.01 2.17
C MET A 303 33.19 24.97 3.28
N CYS A 304 32.67 23.74 3.10
CA CYS A 304 32.88 22.68 4.07
C CYS A 304 34.35 22.25 4.16
N ILE A 305 35.07 22.22 3.03
CA ILE A 305 36.52 21.93 3.02
C ILE A 305 37.29 23.05 3.72
N THR A 306 37.04 24.32 3.40
CA THR A 306 37.72 25.46 4.04
C THR A 306 37.45 25.52 5.54
N ALA A 307 36.21 25.22 5.97
CA ALA A 307 35.86 25.10 7.38
C ALA A 307 36.63 23.96 8.06
N SER A 308 36.78 22.82 7.41
CA SER A 308 37.54 21.68 7.95
C SER A 308 39.01 21.98 8.09
N VAL A 309 39.63 22.70 7.13
CA VAL A 309 41.02 23.17 7.21
C VAL A 309 41.21 24.19 8.33
N TYR A 310 40.28 25.12 8.48
CA TYR A 310 40.30 26.11 9.58
C TYR A 310 40.19 25.44 10.96
N LEU A 311 39.32 24.46 11.13
CA LEU A 311 39.17 23.67 12.37
C LEU A 311 40.41 22.81 12.66
N PHE A 312 41.14 22.37 11.65
CA PHE A 312 42.41 21.67 11.80
C PHE A 312 43.49 22.59 12.38
N ILE A 313 43.56 23.84 11.92
CA ILE A 313 44.53 24.84 12.41
C ILE A 313 44.26 25.17 13.88
N ILE A 314 42.99 25.13 14.33
CA ILE A 314 42.59 25.46 15.74
C ILE A 314 42.60 24.19 16.64
N GLU A 315 43.09 23.03 16.13
CA GLU A 315 43.20 21.76 16.88
C GLU A 315 41.86 21.16 17.36
N LYS A 316 40.72 21.59 16.79
CA LYS A 316 39.40 21.06 17.14
C LYS A 316 38.99 19.84 16.29
N TYR A 317 39.71 18.75 16.43
CA TYR A 317 39.59 17.54 15.61
C TYR A 317 38.20 16.93 15.57
N THR A 318 37.42 16.97 16.65
CA THR A 318 36.07 16.42 16.73
C THR A 318 35.10 17.03 15.70
N TYR A 319 35.25 18.37 15.47
CA TYR A 319 34.38 19.08 14.51
C TYR A 319 34.79 18.91 13.06
N ILE A 320 36.04 18.52 12.78
CA ILE A 320 36.54 18.22 11.44
C ILE A 320 35.78 17.03 10.85
N ILE A 321 35.55 15.99 11.67
CA ILE A 321 34.79 14.79 11.22
C ILE A 321 33.37 15.21 10.80
N VAL A 322 32.72 16.08 11.57
CA VAL A 322 31.36 16.52 11.28
C VAL A 322 31.29 17.35 10.00
N THR A 323 32.19 18.33 9.81
CA THR A 323 32.21 19.18 8.61
C THR A 323 32.58 18.41 7.35
N THR A 324 33.50 17.47 7.43
CA THR A 324 33.88 16.60 6.31
C THR A 324 32.71 15.67 5.91
N LEU A 325 32.04 15.04 6.89
CA LEU A 325 30.85 14.23 6.65
C LEU A 325 29.72 15.05 6.02
N MET A 326 29.53 16.29 6.46
CA MET A 326 28.53 17.20 5.91
C MET A 326 28.84 17.58 4.45
N GLY A 327 30.10 17.82 4.09
CA GLY A 327 30.53 18.05 2.71
C GLY A 327 30.25 16.86 1.80
N ILE A 328 30.64 15.65 2.24
CA ILE A 328 30.36 14.40 1.51
C ILE A 328 28.85 14.18 1.36
N PHE A 329 28.07 14.48 2.39
CA PHE A 329 26.61 14.37 2.35
C PHE A 329 25.98 15.30 1.31
N ILE A 330 26.43 16.55 1.19
CA ILE A 330 25.93 17.53 0.20
C ILE A 330 26.08 17.01 -1.22
N ILE A 331 27.28 16.50 -1.59
CA ILE A 331 27.54 15.97 -2.93
C ILE A 331 26.75 14.69 -3.21
N THR A 332 26.72 13.76 -2.25
CA THR A 332 26.07 12.46 -2.44
C THR A 332 24.56 12.57 -2.41
N ASN A 333 23.99 13.57 -1.74
CA ASN A 333 22.56 13.73 -1.57
C ASN A 333 21.84 14.01 -2.91
N LYS A 334 22.42 14.80 -3.80
CA LYS A 334 21.83 15.07 -5.13
C LYS A 334 21.77 13.80 -5.99
N LYS A 335 22.83 13.02 -6.01
CA LYS A 335 22.85 11.73 -6.73
C LYS A 335 21.81 10.77 -6.15
N ARG A 336 21.67 10.75 -4.82
CA ARG A 336 20.64 9.94 -4.12
C ARG A 336 19.23 10.43 -4.46
N LEU A 337 18.98 11.74 -4.44
CA LEU A 337 17.68 12.32 -4.80
C LEU A 337 17.30 12.03 -6.25
N PHE A 338 18.24 12.21 -7.18
CA PHE A 338 18.04 11.87 -8.59
C PHE A 338 17.72 10.37 -8.77
N ASN A 339 18.52 9.48 -8.17
CA ASN A 339 18.29 8.04 -8.24
C ASN A 339 16.97 7.62 -7.60
N ARG A 340 16.57 8.27 -6.51
CA ARG A 340 15.25 8.04 -5.90
C ARG A 340 14.12 8.50 -6.83
N ALA A 341 14.23 9.69 -7.40
CA ALA A 341 13.25 10.21 -8.35
C ALA A 341 13.15 9.29 -9.58
N TYR A 342 14.29 8.91 -10.17
CA TYR A 342 14.34 7.96 -11.28
C TYR A 342 13.64 6.64 -10.95
N LYS A 343 14.03 5.97 -9.87
CA LYS A 343 13.42 4.70 -9.44
C LYS A 343 11.92 4.82 -9.19
N THR A 344 11.50 5.93 -8.57
CA THR A 344 10.08 6.16 -8.27
C THR A 344 9.26 6.34 -9.54
N ILE A 345 9.78 7.06 -10.53
CA ILE A 345 9.08 7.32 -11.78
C ILE A 345 9.08 6.08 -12.68
N THR A 346 10.24 5.41 -12.83
CA THR A 346 10.33 4.14 -13.57
C THR A 346 9.28 3.16 -13.06
N LYS A 347 9.18 3.04 -11.74
CA LYS A 347 8.19 2.19 -11.11
C LYS A 347 6.76 2.66 -11.36
N ALA A 348 6.49 3.96 -11.25
CA ALA A 348 5.17 4.52 -11.56
C ALA A 348 4.77 4.19 -13.00
N PHE A 349 5.68 4.34 -13.96
CA PHE A 349 5.42 3.99 -15.35
C PHE A 349 5.27 2.49 -15.58
N THR A 350 6.03 1.65 -14.89
CA THR A 350 5.86 0.18 -14.93
C THR A 350 4.45 -0.23 -14.51
N ILE A 351 3.86 0.47 -13.54
CA ILE A 351 2.51 0.20 -13.05
C ILE A 351 1.44 0.83 -13.95
N GLU A 352 1.66 2.04 -14.42
CA GLU A 352 0.68 2.81 -15.17
C GLU A 352 0.58 2.39 -16.64
N PHE A 353 1.71 2.04 -17.27
CA PHE A 353 1.76 1.68 -18.67
C PHE A 353 0.81 0.54 -19.06
N PRO A 354 0.74 -0.59 -18.33
CA PRO A 354 -0.21 -1.65 -18.63
C PRO A 354 -1.67 -1.25 -18.47
N VAL A 355 -1.97 -0.39 -17.48
CA VAL A 355 -3.33 0.13 -17.27
C VAL A 355 -3.75 1.02 -18.45
N TRP A 356 -2.86 1.92 -18.86
CA TRP A 356 -3.04 2.76 -20.03
C TRP A 356 -3.18 1.94 -21.33
N LEU A 357 -2.34 0.92 -21.52
CA LEU A 357 -2.39 0.05 -22.69
C LEU A 357 -3.73 -0.72 -22.78
N ARG A 358 -4.27 -1.15 -21.63
CA ARG A 358 -5.58 -1.79 -21.57
C ARG A 358 -6.69 -0.86 -22.09
N GLU A 359 -6.68 0.42 -21.68
CA GLU A 359 -7.65 1.40 -22.17
C GLU A 359 -7.55 1.59 -23.69
N ILE A 360 -6.32 1.67 -24.21
CA ILE A 360 -6.09 1.75 -25.66
C ILE A 360 -6.59 0.49 -26.37
N SER A 361 -6.24 -0.68 -25.89
CA SER A 361 -6.64 -1.95 -26.50
C SER A 361 -8.17 -2.10 -26.65
N LEU A 362 -8.92 -1.54 -25.70
CA LEU A 362 -10.39 -1.52 -25.76
C LEU A 362 -10.95 -0.51 -26.78
N THR A 363 -10.18 0.53 -27.12
CA THR A 363 -10.60 1.59 -28.08
C THR A 363 -10.14 1.32 -29.50
N LEU A 364 -9.11 0.48 -29.71
CA LEU A 364 -8.54 0.15 -31.02
C LEU A 364 -9.52 -0.56 -31.97
N GLY A 365 -10.61 -1.13 -31.46
CA GLY A 365 -11.68 -1.67 -32.28
C GLY A 365 -12.45 -0.61 -33.07
N ASN A 366 -12.49 0.63 -32.55
CA ASN A 366 -13.30 1.73 -33.10
C ASN A 366 -12.46 2.95 -33.54
N LEU A 367 -11.25 3.10 -33.06
CA LEU A 367 -10.38 4.24 -33.32
C LEU A 367 -9.05 3.80 -33.93
N THR A 368 -8.42 4.71 -34.70
CA THR A 368 -7.01 4.53 -35.11
C THR A 368 -6.09 4.58 -33.89
N VAL A 369 -4.89 3.98 -33.99
CA VAL A 369 -3.90 3.96 -32.91
C VAL A 369 -3.62 5.37 -32.38
N LEU A 370 -3.38 6.34 -33.25
CA LEU A 370 -3.07 7.72 -32.86
C LEU A 370 -4.25 8.40 -32.15
N ASN A 371 -5.46 8.21 -32.64
CA ASN A 371 -6.67 8.77 -32.02
C ASN A 371 -6.95 8.13 -30.66
N ALA A 372 -6.72 6.81 -30.53
CA ALA A 372 -6.83 6.11 -29.24
C ALA A 372 -5.83 6.64 -28.22
N ILE A 373 -4.56 6.87 -28.62
CA ILE A 373 -3.52 7.47 -27.79
C ILE A 373 -3.87 8.92 -27.41
N GLU A 374 -4.35 9.72 -28.34
CA GLU A 374 -4.75 11.11 -28.08
C GLU A 374 -5.92 11.19 -27.08
N TYR A 375 -6.92 10.32 -27.23
CA TYR A 375 -8.04 10.22 -26.31
C TYR A 375 -7.60 9.82 -24.90
N SER A 376 -6.66 8.89 -24.79
CA SER A 376 -6.17 8.35 -23.52
C SER A 376 -5.33 9.33 -22.69
N GLN A 377 -4.86 10.45 -23.27
CA GLN A 377 -4.11 11.46 -22.51
C GLN A 377 -4.88 12.04 -21.33
N ASN A 378 -6.21 12.13 -21.43
CA ASN A 378 -7.04 12.78 -20.41
C ASN A 378 -7.10 11.96 -19.12
N THR A 379 -6.94 10.64 -19.21
CA THR A 379 -6.97 9.70 -18.07
C THR A 379 -5.59 9.41 -17.51
N ALA A 380 -4.53 9.72 -18.25
CA ALA A 380 -3.15 9.46 -17.87
C ALA A 380 -2.63 10.39 -16.76
N SER A 381 -1.71 9.90 -15.92
CA SER A 381 -1.02 10.70 -14.90
C SER A 381 -0.22 11.85 -15.50
N TYR A 382 0.21 12.80 -14.67
CA TYR A 382 0.98 13.96 -15.14
C TYR A 382 2.24 13.56 -15.93
N GLY A 383 3.00 12.58 -15.42
CA GLY A 383 4.23 12.11 -16.08
C GLY A 383 3.94 11.44 -17.42
N MET A 384 3.01 10.46 -17.42
CA MET A 384 2.60 9.73 -18.61
C MET A 384 2.00 10.67 -19.66
N ARG A 385 1.15 11.62 -19.26
CA ARG A 385 0.56 12.62 -20.14
C ARG A 385 1.61 13.48 -20.85
N LYS A 386 2.71 13.82 -20.16
CA LYS A 386 3.83 14.57 -20.75
C LYS A 386 4.56 13.73 -21.80
N GLU A 387 4.86 12.47 -21.49
CA GLU A 387 5.54 11.58 -22.43
C GLU A 387 4.65 11.24 -23.64
N LEU A 388 3.34 11.01 -23.43
CA LEU A 388 2.38 10.81 -24.52
C LEU A 388 2.24 12.06 -25.42
N ARG A 389 2.25 13.25 -24.83
CA ARG A 389 2.23 14.49 -25.62
C ARG A 389 3.49 14.65 -26.46
N ASN A 390 4.65 14.34 -25.89
CA ASN A 390 5.92 14.36 -26.63
C ASN A 390 5.88 13.35 -27.79
N PHE A 391 5.44 12.13 -27.53
CA PHE A 391 5.25 11.09 -28.53
C PHE A 391 4.34 11.56 -29.69
N LEU A 392 3.15 12.09 -29.38
CA LEU A 392 2.22 12.56 -30.41
C LEU A 392 2.77 13.75 -31.23
N ASN A 393 3.50 14.67 -30.58
CA ASN A 393 4.12 15.79 -31.27
C ASN A 393 5.20 15.33 -32.27
N GLU A 394 6.02 14.32 -31.90
CA GLU A 394 7.02 13.75 -32.80
C GLU A 394 6.36 12.94 -33.94
N THR A 395 5.34 12.15 -33.62
CA THR A 395 4.59 11.38 -34.64
C THR A 395 3.83 12.30 -35.63
N LYS A 396 3.34 13.47 -35.17
CA LYS A 396 2.69 14.47 -36.08
C LYS A 396 3.68 15.10 -37.08
N LYS A 397 4.98 15.16 -36.77
CA LYS A 397 6.02 15.65 -37.68
C LYS A 397 6.31 14.65 -38.81
N ASP A 398 6.36 13.36 -38.47
CA ASP A 398 6.55 12.27 -39.43
C ASP A 398 5.72 11.05 -39.03
N PRO A 399 4.48 10.93 -39.60
CA PRO A 399 3.54 9.87 -39.27
C PRO A 399 4.01 8.45 -39.65
N THR A 400 5.01 8.36 -40.55
CA THR A 400 5.51 7.07 -41.07
C THR A 400 6.72 6.56 -40.29
N SER A 401 7.30 7.41 -39.46
CA SER A 401 8.51 7.07 -38.71
C SER A 401 8.25 6.14 -37.53
N ILE A 402 9.04 5.09 -37.37
CA ILE A 402 9.06 4.22 -36.20
C ILE A 402 9.78 4.88 -35.01
N LYS A 403 10.53 5.95 -35.25
CA LYS A 403 11.40 6.58 -34.25
C LYS A 403 10.66 6.98 -32.98
N PRO A 404 9.52 7.70 -33.02
CA PRO A 404 8.77 8.07 -31.81
C PRO A 404 8.34 6.86 -30.96
N TYR A 405 7.99 5.74 -31.63
CA TYR A 405 7.60 4.50 -30.94
C TYR A 405 8.80 3.82 -30.23
N ASN A 406 10.01 3.91 -30.77
CA ASN A 406 11.22 3.39 -30.16
C ASN A 406 11.71 4.24 -28.98
N GLU A 407 11.55 5.57 -29.08
CA GLU A 407 12.01 6.53 -28.08
C GLU A 407 11.02 6.73 -26.92
N PHE A 408 9.79 6.19 -27.04
CA PHE A 408 8.79 6.30 -25.98
C PHE A 408 9.26 5.62 -24.69
N LEU A 409 9.36 6.37 -23.61
CA LEU A 409 9.85 5.92 -22.29
C LEU A 409 11.25 5.29 -22.30
N GLU A 410 12.07 5.53 -23.34
CA GLU A 410 13.44 4.99 -23.46
C GLU A 410 14.31 5.41 -22.27
N GLU A 411 14.14 6.62 -21.76
CA GLU A 411 14.87 7.13 -20.58
C GLU A 411 14.69 6.27 -19.31
N PHE A 412 13.63 5.46 -19.25
CA PHE A 412 13.26 4.63 -18.10
C PHE A 412 13.55 3.15 -18.28
N ASP A 413 14.13 2.76 -19.43
CA ASP A 413 14.54 1.38 -19.76
C ASP A 413 13.41 0.35 -19.55
N LEU A 414 12.22 0.66 -20.05
CA LEU A 414 11.05 -0.20 -19.97
C LEU A 414 10.91 -1.05 -21.24
N GLU A 415 11.57 -2.22 -21.27
CA GLU A 415 11.57 -3.11 -22.46
C GLU A 415 10.16 -3.54 -22.87
N ASP A 416 9.29 -3.82 -21.90
CA ASP A 416 7.89 -4.20 -22.14
C ASP A 416 7.14 -3.07 -22.86
N ALA A 417 7.38 -1.80 -22.48
CA ALA A 417 6.78 -0.65 -23.13
C ALA A 417 7.31 -0.48 -24.56
N LYS A 418 8.64 -0.55 -24.74
CA LYS A 418 9.31 -0.42 -26.05
C LYS A 418 8.81 -1.45 -27.05
N SER A 419 8.75 -2.72 -26.64
CA SER A 419 8.27 -3.79 -27.51
C SER A 419 6.78 -3.68 -27.83
N THR A 420 5.96 -3.22 -26.87
CA THR A 420 4.53 -2.99 -27.08
C THR A 420 4.26 -1.81 -28.04
N MET A 421 5.02 -0.72 -27.91
CA MET A 421 4.91 0.41 -28.83
C MET A 421 5.24 0.02 -30.28
N LYS A 422 6.18 -0.91 -30.50
CA LYS A 422 6.45 -1.48 -31.84
C LYS A 422 5.25 -2.27 -32.38
N VAL A 423 4.54 -2.98 -31.53
CA VAL A 423 3.29 -3.67 -31.93
C VAL A 423 2.23 -2.65 -32.31
N LEU A 424 2.05 -1.57 -31.54
CA LEU A 424 1.12 -0.49 -31.88
C LEU A 424 1.48 0.17 -33.22
N TYR A 425 2.76 0.42 -33.48
CA TYR A 425 3.22 0.89 -34.80
C TYR A 425 2.85 -0.07 -35.93
N SER A 426 3.02 -1.38 -35.70
CA SER A 426 2.65 -2.38 -36.71
C SER A 426 1.14 -2.42 -36.96
N ILE A 427 0.30 -2.24 -35.92
CA ILE A 427 -1.15 -2.16 -36.06
C ILE A 427 -1.58 -0.93 -36.89
N GLN A 428 -0.88 0.20 -36.73
CA GLN A 428 -1.15 1.42 -37.50
C GLN A 428 -0.92 1.25 -38.99
N ASN A 429 0.07 0.45 -39.40
CA ASN A 429 0.54 0.33 -40.77
C ASN A 429 -0.04 -0.89 -41.51
N ILE A 430 -0.86 -1.72 -40.89
CA ILE A 430 -1.41 -2.95 -41.47
C ILE A 430 -2.88 -2.75 -41.84
N GLY A 431 -3.32 -3.41 -42.93
CA GLY A 431 -4.72 -3.45 -43.34
C GLY A 431 -5.64 -4.18 -42.34
N LYS A 432 -6.95 -3.96 -42.46
CA LYS A 432 -7.98 -4.35 -41.48
C LYS A 432 -8.06 -5.85 -41.14
N SER A 433 -7.56 -6.76 -41.97
CA SER A 433 -7.68 -8.21 -41.78
C SER A 433 -6.90 -8.75 -40.59
N ASP A 434 -5.67 -8.24 -40.34
CA ASP A 434 -4.75 -8.79 -39.35
C ASP A 434 -4.76 -8.02 -38.02
N VAL A 435 -5.52 -6.93 -37.97
CA VAL A 435 -5.61 -6.06 -36.79
C VAL A 435 -6.23 -6.79 -35.59
N LYS A 436 -7.24 -7.63 -35.81
CA LYS A 436 -7.94 -8.35 -34.73
C LYS A 436 -7.03 -9.32 -33.99
N GLU A 437 -6.22 -10.10 -34.73
CA GLU A 437 -5.25 -11.03 -34.10
C GLU A 437 -4.18 -10.29 -33.32
N ARG A 438 -3.65 -9.19 -33.84
CA ARG A 438 -2.63 -8.37 -33.16
C ARG A 438 -3.16 -7.68 -31.91
N ILE A 439 -4.41 -7.21 -31.94
CA ILE A 439 -5.08 -6.67 -30.74
C ILE A 439 -5.24 -7.78 -29.68
N SER A 440 -5.62 -9.01 -30.06
CA SER A 440 -5.71 -10.14 -29.16
C SER A 440 -4.36 -10.44 -28.48
N ASN A 441 -3.29 -10.53 -29.26
CA ASN A 441 -1.93 -10.72 -28.75
C ASN A 441 -1.48 -9.58 -27.83
N LEU A 442 -1.89 -8.33 -28.13
CA LEU A 442 -1.62 -7.17 -27.30
C LEU A 442 -2.33 -7.23 -25.97
N ILE A 443 -3.58 -7.73 -25.94
CA ILE A 443 -4.37 -7.94 -24.72
C ILE A 443 -3.71 -9.00 -23.84
N ILE A 444 -3.30 -10.15 -24.39
CA ILE A 444 -2.63 -11.23 -23.65
C ILE A 444 -1.33 -10.71 -23.02
N ARG A 445 -0.50 -10.03 -23.80
CA ARG A 445 0.75 -9.44 -23.30
C ARG A 445 0.52 -8.39 -22.23
N ASN A 446 -0.53 -7.59 -22.39
CA ASN A 446 -0.90 -6.59 -21.38
C ASN A 446 -1.31 -7.23 -20.04
N GLN A 447 -1.94 -8.40 -20.06
CA GLN A 447 -2.25 -9.14 -18.84
C GLN A 447 -0.98 -9.52 -18.07
N GLU A 448 0.07 -10.01 -18.76
CA GLU A 448 1.35 -10.32 -18.12
C GLU A 448 2.02 -9.09 -17.50
N MET A 449 1.94 -7.94 -18.18
CA MET A 449 2.47 -6.69 -17.65
C MET A 449 1.69 -6.19 -16.44
N LEU A 450 0.37 -6.32 -16.43
CA LEU A 450 -0.48 -6.01 -15.28
C LEU A 450 -0.13 -6.89 -14.08
N ASP A 451 0.18 -8.18 -14.32
CA ASP A 451 0.58 -9.11 -13.28
C ASP A 451 1.92 -8.71 -12.64
N LYS A 452 2.91 -8.33 -13.46
CA LYS A 452 4.17 -7.80 -12.98
C LYS A 452 3.98 -6.51 -12.18
N ALA A 453 3.18 -5.59 -12.69
CA ALA A 453 2.87 -4.31 -12.05
C ALA A 453 2.22 -4.50 -10.66
N GLU A 454 1.22 -5.39 -10.56
CA GLU A 454 0.57 -5.73 -9.30
C GLU A 454 1.55 -6.40 -8.31
N THR A 455 2.44 -7.27 -8.80
CA THR A 455 3.46 -7.92 -7.96
C THR A 455 4.45 -6.91 -7.40
N ILE A 456 4.96 -6.00 -8.22
CA ILE A 456 5.87 -4.92 -7.79
C ILE A 456 5.19 -4.07 -6.72
N ARG A 457 3.95 -3.68 -6.95
CA ARG A 457 3.14 -2.89 -6.04
C ARG A 457 2.94 -3.58 -4.69
N ASN A 458 2.59 -4.85 -4.73
CA ASN A 458 2.35 -5.66 -3.55
C ASN A 458 3.63 -5.83 -2.72
N ASN A 459 4.76 -6.12 -3.38
CA ASN A 459 6.06 -6.25 -2.72
C ASN A 459 6.51 -4.97 -2.03
N ASP A 460 6.22 -3.80 -2.58
CA ASP A 460 6.57 -2.52 -1.95
C ASP A 460 5.74 -2.20 -0.72
N SER A 461 4.44 -2.49 -0.78
CA SER A 461 3.58 -2.30 0.40
C SER A 461 4.06 -3.17 1.57
N ILE A 462 4.56 -4.37 1.26
CA ILE A 462 5.11 -5.31 2.22
C ILE A 462 6.49 -4.85 2.74
N GLY A 463 7.41 -4.49 1.86
CA GLY A 463 8.78 -4.12 2.22
C GLY A 463 8.85 -2.94 3.20
N SER A 464 7.95 -1.97 3.08
CA SER A 464 7.86 -0.84 4.02
C SER A 464 7.45 -1.26 5.44
N ILE A 465 6.82 -2.42 5.59
CA ILE A 465 6.32 -2.94 6.86
C ILE A 465 7.33 -3.88 7.50
N GLU A 466 8.10 -4.62 6.70
CA GLU A 466 9.20 -5.46 7.22
C GLU A 466 10.22 -4.64 8.01
N ALA A 467 10.50 -3.43 7.57
CA ALA A 467 11.39 -2.51 8.30
C ALA A 467 10.90 -2.20 9.73
N LEU A 468 9.57 -2.21 9.97
CA LEU A 468 9.02 -2.02 11.32
C LEU A 468 9.32 -3.21 12.25
N GLY A 469 9.54 -4.41 11.72
CA GLY A 469 9.90 -5.58 12.52
C GLY A 469 11.27 -5.47 13.19
N TYR A 470 12.18 -4.68 12.64
CA TYR A 470 13.49 -4.44 13.25
C TYR A 470 13.44 -3.51 14.48
N VAL A 471 12.38 -2.71 14.64
CA VAL A 471 12.25 -1.76 15.74
C VAL A 471 12.20 -2.46 17.10
N PRO A 472 11.33 -3.48 17.33
CA PRO A 472 11.32 -4.21 18.60
C PRO A 472 12.64 -4.91 18.91
N THR A 473 13.32 -5.50 17.91
CA THR A 473 14.59 -6.20 18.12
C THR A 473 15.72 -5.26 18.49
N LEU A 474 15.81 -4.09 17.82
CA LEU A 474 16.79 -3.07 18.17
C LEU A 474 16.55 -2.53 19.58
N LEU A 475 15.31 -2.22 19.93
CA LEU A 475 14.98 -1.71 21.26
C LEU A 475 15.17 -2.76 22.35
N PHE A 476 14.91 -4.04 22.06
CA PHE A 476 15.27 -5.15 22.94
C PHE A 476 16.77 -5.20 23.21
N SER A 477 17.59 -5.07 22.15
CA SER A 477 19.05 -5.06 22.30
C SER A 477 19.53 -3.88 23.17
N VAL A 478 18.95 -2.69 22.96
CA VAL A 478 19.24 -1.51 23.80
C VAL A 478 18.79 -1.75 25.23
N GLN A 479 17.59 -2.27 25.45
CA GLN A 479 17.05 -2.59 26.76
C GLN A 479 17.95 -3.60 27.48
N MET A 480 18.42 -4.64 26.80
CA MET A 480 19.30 -5.64 27.38
C MET A 480 20.65 -5.01 27.81
N LEU A 481 21.25 -4.18 26.95
CA LEU A 481 22.50 -3.46 27.31
C LEU A 481 22.30 -2.54 28.52
N VAL A 482 21.20 -1.81 28.59
CA VAL A 482 20.87 -0.96 29.74
C VAL A 482 20.71 -1.79 31.01
N SER A 483 20.02 -2.92 30.92
CA SER A 483 19.80 -3.82 32.05
C SER A 483 21.13 -4.41 32.56
N MET A 484 22.01 -4.83 31.65
CA MET A 484 23.35 -5.32 32.01
C MET A 484 24.20 -4.22 32.66
N PHE A 485 24.18 -3.02 32.12
CA PHE A 485 24.92 -1.88 32.66
C PHE A 485 24.40 -1.49 34.08
N THR A 486 23.11 -1.39 34.26
CA THR A 486 22.50 -1.06 35.54
C THR A 486 22.77 -2.14 36.58
N MET A 487 22.74 -3.40 36.18
CA MET A 487 23.08 -4.54 37.05
C MET A 487 24.57 -4.49 37.45
N PHE A 488 25.48 -4.25 36.49
CA PHE A 488 26.91 -4.13 36.79
C PHE A 488 27.19 -2.99 37.76
N ASN A 489 26.63 -1.81 37.55
CA ASN A 489 26.76 -0.68 38.46
C ASN A 489 26.22 -0.98 39.86
N PHE A 490 25.08 -1.69 39.94
CA PHE A 490 24.51 -2.11 41.22
C PHE A 490 25.47 -3.07 41.95
N MET A 491 26.04 -4.06 41.25
CA MET A 491 27.00 -4.99 41.81
C MET A 491 28.28 -4.29 42.33
N MET A 492 28.85 -3.39 41.52
CA MET A 492 30.05 -2.63 41.90
C MET A 492 29.80 -1.74 43.13
N ASN A 493 28.63 -1.13 43.21
CA ASN A 493 28.25 -0.34 44.39
C ASN A 493 28.04 -1.19 45.64
N SER A 494 27.51 -2.42 45.47
CA SER A 494 27.33 -3.34 46.59
C SER A 494 28.67 -3.87 47.13
N ILE A 495 29.63 -4.18 46.23
CA ILE A 495 30.98 -4.58 46.60
C ILE A 495 31.71 -3.43 47.31
N ALA A 496 31.63 -2.22 46.76
CA ALA A 496 32.27 -1.03 47.36
C ALA A 496 31.73 -0.75 48.79
N ARG A 497 30.45 -1.00 49.03
CA ARG A 497 29.86 -0.90 50.38
C ARG A 497 30.34 -1.99 51.33
N SER A 498 30.55 -3.21 50.84
CA SER A 498 31.04 -4.32 51.66
C SER A 498 32.53 -4.22 51.98
N VAL A 499 33.32 -3.51 51.18
CA VAL A 499 34.76 -3.28 51.41
C VAL A 499 35.01 -2.11 52.34
N ASN A 500 34.08 -1.13 52.43
CA ASN A 500 34.14 0.01 53.33
C ASN A 500 33.48 -0.25 54.70
N LEU A 501 33.01 -1.45 54.96
CA LEU A 501 32.58 -1.99 56.26
C LEU A 501 33.65 -2.89 56.81
#